data_8586088a424fd4b88186ba834f2018d8
#
_entry.id   8586088a424fd4b88186ba834f2018d8
#
_cell.length_a   1.000
_cell.length_b   1.000
_cell.length_c   1.000
_cell.angle_alpha   90.00
_cell.angle_beta   90.00
_cell.angle_gamma   90.00
#
_symmetry.space_group_name_H-M   'P 1'
#
loop_
_entity.id
_entity.type
_entity.pdbx_description
1 polymer ?
#
loop_
_entity_poly.entity_id
_entity_poly.type
_entity_poly.pdbx_seq_one_letter_code
_entity_poly.pdbx_strand_id
1 'polypeptide(L)'
;MSKIALALSLTLAAVAAEAKTVAGVNLPDSVNVNNQTLVLNGASIRKKLFIKIYVGGLYLASKQSDAAAVITADSPRRMIMHFLYGVSKSQISEAWEEGLRDNTPNASAEVKANFNKLVSWMEPIDKGKQLVFTYVPGTGTIVEVNGVAKGTLPGKATADAIVATWIGPKPGPGDDFKKEILGR
;
A
#
# COMPACT_ATOMS: atom_id res chain seq x y z
N MET A 1 18.72 57.72 -23.93
CA MET A 1 18.47 57.05 -22.65
C MET A 1 17.98 55.64 -22.96
N SER A 2 18.86 54.66 -22.90
CA SER A 2 18.57 53.27 -23.25
C SER A 2 18.13 52.49 -22.00
N LYS A 3 16.91 51.96 -22.01
CA LYS A 3 16.39 51.13 -20.89
C LYS A 3 16.78 49.68 -21.16
N ILE A 4 17.72 49.17 -20.38
CA ILE A 4 18.07 47.74 -20.37
C ILE A 4 17.04 47.02 -19.52
N ALA A 5 16.23 46.19 -20.14
CA ALA A 5 15.31 45.29 -19.45
C ALA A 5 16.08 44.00 -19.06
N LEU A 6 16.27 43.80 -17.78
CA LEU A 6 16.89 42.57 -17.23
C LEU A 6 15.81 41.49 -17.15
N ALA A 7 15.87 40.51 -18.04
CA ALA A 7 14.99 39.35 -18.01
C ALA A 7 15.52 38.34 -16.98
N LEU A 8 14.79 38.21 -15.87
CA LEU A 8 15.10 37.21 -14.83
C LEU A 8 14.52 35.85 -15.29
N SER A 9 15.37 34.98 -15.80
CA SER A 9 14.97 33.61 -16.17
C SER A 9 14.91 32.76 -14.89
N LEU A 10 13.68 32.41 -14.49
CA LEU A 10 13.43 31.49 -13.39
C LEU A 10 13.63 30.05 -13.89
N THR A 11 14.77 29.47 -13.61
CA THR A 11 15.03 28.04 -13.87
C THR A 11 14.27 27.21 -12.82
N LEU A 12 13.18 26.58 -13.24
CA LEU A 12 12.47 25.59 -12.44
C LEU A 12 13.30 24.30 -12.41
N ALA A 13 14.04 24.08 -11.34
CA ALA A 13 14.74 22.81 -11.13
C ALA A 13 13.68 21.71 -10.88
N ALA A 14 13.48 20.83 -11.86
CA ALA A 14 12.73 19.61 -11.67
C ALA A 14 13.51 18.74 -10.66
N VAL A 15 13.02 18.61 -9.43
CA VAL A 15 13.51 17.62 -8.49
C VAL A 15 13.10 16.26 -9.07
N ALA A 16 14.06 15.53 -9.64
CA ALA A 16 13.85 14.16 -10.03
C ALA A 16 13.48 13.37 -8.75
N ALA A 17 12.25 12.89 -8.67
CA ALA A 17 11.86 11.99 -7.61
C ALA A 17 12.68 10.71 -7.78
N GLU A 18 13.61 10.46 -6.86
CA GLU A 18 14.33 9.18 -6.81
C GLU A 18 13.30 8.07 -6.63
N ALA A 19 13.53 6.94 -7.28
CA ALA A 19 12.63 5.80 -7.20
C ALA A 19 13.40 4.57 -6.72
N LYS A 20 12.87 3.88 -5.71
CA LYS A 20 13.44 2.61 -5.26
C LYS A 20 13.07 1.49 -6.24
N THR A 21 14.07 0.88 -6.86
CA THR A 21 13.85 -0.29 -7.73
C THR A 21 13.98 -1.59 -6.95
N VAL A 22 12.92 -2.41 -6.95
CA VAL A 22 12.88 -3.73 -6.30
C VAL A 22 12.42 -4.76 -7.32
N ALA A 23 13.23 -5.77 -7.62
CA ALA A 23 12.93 -6.82 -8.61
C ALA A 23 12.43 -6.27 -9.96
N GLY A 24 12.98 -5.15 -10.43
CA GLY A 24 12.60 -4.50 -11.69
C GLY A 24 11.34 -3.63 -11.60
N VAL A 25 10.73 -3.50 -10.43
CA VAL A 25 9.60 -2.60 -10.18
C VAL A 25 10.11 -1.29 -9.60
N ASN A 26 9.78 -0.18 -10.25
CA ASN A 26 10.09 1.16 -9.75
C ASN A 26 8.97 1.65 -8.85
N LEU A 27 9.30 1.89 -7.60
CA LEU A 27 8.41 2.50 -6.61
C LEU A 27 8.87 3.95 -6.38
N PRO A 28 8.05 4.97 -6.65
CA PRO A 28 8.42 6.36 -6.40
C PRO A 28 8.71 6.58 -4.91
N ASP A 29 9.65 7.46 -4.57
CA ASP A 29 9.98 7.77 -3.16
C ASP A 29 8.83 8.43 -2.40
N SER A 30 7.89 9.03 -3.11
CA SER A 30 6.68 9.60 -2.54
C SER A 30 5.48 9.51 -3.46
N VAL A 31 4.28 9.57 -2.88
CA VAL A 31 2.99 9.64 -3.57
C VAL A 31 2.10 10.68 -2.90
N ASN A 32 1.23 11.33 -3.66
CA ASN A 32 0.24 12.25 -3.11
C ASN A 32 -1.08 11.53 -2.85
N VAL A 33 -1.63 11.72 -1.67
CA VAL A 33 -2.93 11.20 -1.25
C VAL A 33 -3.68 12.34 -0.58
N ASN A 34 -4.81 12.75 -1.13
CA ASN A 34 -5.67 13.79 -0.58
C ASN A 34 -4.88 15.07 -0.17
N ASN A 35 -4.07 15.60 -1.09
CA ASN A 35 -3.17 16.76 -0.90
C ASN A 35 -2.07 16.59 0.16
N GLN A 36 -1.85 15.38 0.65
CA GLN A 36 -0.75 15.06 1.54
C GLN A 36 0.28 14.18 0.82
N THR A 37 1.56 14.55 0.92
CA THR A 37 2.65 13.72 0.42
C THR A 37 2.94 12.59 1.41
N LEU A 38 2.88 11.34 0.94
CA LEU A 38 3.32 10.17 1.68
C LEU A 38 4.67 9.73 1.14
N VAL A 39 5.59 9.39 2.02
CA VAL A 39 6.93 8.88 1.66
C VAL A 39 6.97 7.36 1.67
N LEU A 40 7.72 6.76 0.78
CA LEU A 40 7.93 5.31 0.76
C LEU A 40 8.63 4.88 2.05
N ASN A 41 7.89 4.25 2.95
CA ASN A 41 8.40 3.76 4.24
C ASN A 41 9.36 2.58 4.05
N GLY A 42 8.95 1.61 3.26
CA GLY A 42 9.76 0.46 2.89
C GLY A 42 9.14 -0.30 1.72
N ALA A 43 9.93 -1.19 1.13
CA ALA A 43 9.51 -2.03 0.03
C ALA A 43 10.14 -3.41 0.15
N SER A 44 9.35 -4.45 -0.15
CA SER A 44 9.75 -5.84 -0.03
C SER A 44 9.13 -6.73 -1.10
N ILE A 45 9.67 -7.94 -1.26
CA ILE A 45 9.18 -8.95 -2.18
C ILE A 45 8.45 -10.05 -1.41
N ARG A 46 7.15 -10.22 -1.67
CA ARG A 46 6.45 -11.43 -1.24
C ARG A 46 6.94 -12.62 -2.06
N LYS A 47 7.46 -13.64 -1.37
CA LYS A 47 7.85 -14.91 -1.98
C LYS A 47 6.95 -16.03 -1.43
N LYS A 48 6.64 -17.01 -2.27
CA LYS A 48 6.06 -18.28 -1.86
C LYS A 48 6.96 -19.38 -2.42
N LEU A 49 7.67 -20.07 -1.54
CA LEU A 49 8.80 -20.92 -1.93
C LEU A 49 9.82 -20.12 -2.74
N PHE A 50 10.08 -20.48 -3.98
CA PHE A 50 11.05 -19.81 -4.88
C PHE A 50 10.41 -18.78 -5.80
N ILE A 51 9.07 -18.61 -5.78
CA ILE A 51 8.34 -17.74 -6.69
C ILE A 51 8.19 -16.36 -6.05
N LYS A 52 8.61 -15.32 -6.76
CA LYS A 52 8.36 -13.92 -6.40
C LYS A 52 6.93 -13.58 -6.84
N ILE A 53 6.02 -13.35 -5.89
CA ILE A 53 4.59 -13.12 -6.18
C ILE A 53 4.34 -11.64 -6.49
N TYR A 54 4.76 -10.74 -5.60
CA TYR A 54 4.63 -9.30 -5.82
C TYR A 54 5.71 -8.51 -5.08
N VAL A 55 5.95 -7.28 -5.54
CA VAL A 55 6.64 -6.24 -4.78
C VAL A 55 5.60 -5.44 -4.03
N GLY A 56 5.77 -5.32 -2.71
CA GLY A 56 4.96 -4.44 -1.86
C GLY A 56 5.71 -3.16 -1.54
N GLY A 57 5.00 -2.01 -1.58
CA GLY A 57 5.51 -0.71 -1.13
C GLY A 57 4.54 -0.07 -0.15
N LEU A 58 4.98 0.24 1.06
CA LEU A 58 4.20 0.95 2.07
C LEU A 58 4.58 2.42 2.09
N TYR A 59 3.59 3.29 1.95
CA TYR A 59 3.74 4.74 2.01
C TYR A 59 3.02 5.29 3.24
N LEU A 60 3.72 6.13 3.99
CA LEU A 60 3.25 6.75 5.23
C LEU A 60 3.52 8.27 5.21
N ALA A 61 2.83 9.02 6.06
CA ALA A 61 3.07 10.46 6.21
C ALA A 61 4.49 10.79 6.69
N SER A 62 5.10 9.89 7.46
CA SER A 62 6.51 9.95 7.88
C SER A 62 7.03 8.52 8.08
N LYS A 63 8.35 8.34 8.02
CA LYS A 63 8.98 7.03 8.26
C LYS A 63 8.62 6.51 9.65
N GLN A 64 8.21 5.23 9.70
CA GLN A 64 7.86 4.55 10.95
C GLN A 64 8.25 3.08 10.89
N SER A 65 8.99 2.60 11.87
CA SER A 65 9.44 1.21 11.95
C SER A 65 8.66 0.36 12.97
N ASP A 66 7.85 1.00 13.83
CA ASP A 66 6.99 0.30 14.78
C ASP A 66 5.66 -0.07 14.13
N ALA A 67 5.37 -1.38 14.07
CA ALA A 67 4.15 -1.90 13.45
C ALA A 67 2.88 -1.46 14.18
N ALA A 68 2.90 -1.43 15.52
CA ALA A 68 1.74 -1.02 16.30
C ALA A 68 1.42 0.46 16.07
N ALA A 69 2.46 1.31 16.04
CA ALA A 69 2.31 2.72 15.72
C ALA A 69 1.72 2.94 14.32
N VAL A 70 2.17 2.17 13.29
CA VAL A 70 1.59 2.26 11.93
C VAL A 70 0.13 1.82 11.90
N ILE A 71 -0.21 0.71 12.58
CA ILE A 71 -1.58 0.17 12.58
C ILE A 71 -2.52 1.14 13.29
N THR A 72 -2.15 1.66 14.47
CA THR A 72 -3.04 2.46 15.32
C THR A 72 -3.12 3.92 14.91
N ALA A 73 -2.19 4.42 14.09
CA ALA A 73 -2.23 5.80 13.62
C ALA A 73 -3.50 6.09 12.78
N ASP A 74 -4.17 7.19 13.08
CA ASP A 74 -5.24 7.72 12.23
C ASP A 74 -4.68 8.75 11.25
N SER A 75 -3.83 8.27 10.33
CA SER A 75 -3.18 9.06 9.31
C SER A 75 -3.24 8.38 7.94
N PRO A 76 -3.18 9.13 6.83
CA PRO A 76 -3.18 8.54 5.50
C PRO A 76 -2.02 7.56 5.33
N ARG A 77 -2.32 6.44 4.69
CA ARG A 77 -1.34 5.41 4.32
C ARG A 77 -1.73 4.73 3.01
N ARG A 78 -0.75 4.31 2.26
CA ARG A 78 -0.98 3.61 0.99
C ARG A 78 -0.11 2.37 0.90
N MET A 79 -0.72 1.26 0.54
CA MET A 79 -0.05 0.01 0.22
C MET A 79 -0.22 -0.28 -1.26
N ILE A 80 0.88 -0.47 -1.97
CA ILE A 80 0.90 -0.88 -3.38
C ILE A 80 1.45 -2.29 -3.46
N MET A 81 0.75 -3.18 -4.16
CA MET A 81 1.24 -4.52 -4.52
C MET A 81 1.38 -4.58 -6.04
N HIS A 82 2.61 -4.65 -6.54
CA HIS A 82 2.88 -4.85 -7.96
C HIS A 82 3.20 -6.31 -8.22
N PHE A 83 2.35 -7.00 -8.97
CA PHE A 83 2.45 -8.44 -9.15
C PHE A 83 3.53 -8.82 -10.18
N LEU A 84 4.43 -9.71 -9.77
CA LEU A 84 5.48 -10.31 -10.60
C LEU A 84 5.05 -11.66 -11.16
N TYR A 85 3.99 -12.24 -10.59
CA TYR A 85 3.41 -13.53 -10.97
C TYR A 85 1.90 -13.43 -10.90
N GLY A 86 1.21 -14.06 -11.85
CA GLY A 86 -0.25 -14.07 -11.88
C GLY A 86 -0.84 -14.87 -10.71
N VAL A 87 -1.91 -14.35 -10.10
CA VAL A 87 -2.65 -15.02 -9.03
C VAL A 87 -4.12 -15.11 -9.39
N SER A 88 -4.75 -16.23 -9.03
CA SER A 88 -6.18 -16.43 -9.24
C SER A 88 -7.00 -15.63 -8.22
N LYS A 89 -8.30 -15.45 -8.53
CA LYS A 89 -9.25 -14.86 -7.58
C LYS A 89 -9.28 -15.63 -6.26
N SER A 90 -9.29 -16.97 -6.27
CA SER A 90 -9.31 -17.76 -5.04
C SER A 90 -8.07 -17.53 -4.19
N GLN A 91 -6.89 -17.54 -4.80
CA GLN A 91 -5.64 -17.33 -4.07
C GLN A 91 -5.58 -15.97 -3.37
N ILE A 92 -6.03 -14.91 -4.02
CA ILE A 92 -6.02 -13.57 -3.39
C ILE A 92 -7.15 -13.44 -2.36
N SER A 93 -8.31 -14.07 -2.58
CA SER A 93 -9.41 -14.09 -1.62
C SER A 93 -9.05 -14.83 -0.34
N GLU A 94 -8.48 -16.04 -0.47
CA GLU A 94 -7.98 -16.83 0.65
C GLU A 94 -6.94 -16.07 1.48
N ALA A 95 -6.02 -15.33 0.82
CA ALA A 95 -5.03 -14.52 1.51
C ALA A 95 -5.66 -13.41 2.37
N TRP A 96 -6.77 -12.79 1.92
CA TRP A 96 -7.49 -11.79 2.71
C TRP A 96 -8.21 -12.41 3.91
N GLU A 97 -8.89 -13.54 3.71
CA GLU A 97 -9.59 -14.26 4.77
C GLU A 97 -8.62 -14.75 5.85
N GLU A 98 -7.50 -15.34 5.42
CA GLU A 98 -6.43 -15.78 6.31
C GLU A 98 -5.79 -14.61 7.06
N GLY A 99 -5.46 -13.54 6.36
CA GLY A 99 -4.88 -12.33 6.94
C GLY A 99 -5.76 -11.72 8.03
N LEU A 100 -7.07 -11.63 7.80
CA LEU A 100 -8.04 -11.15 8.81
C LEU A 100 -8.09 -12.08 10.02
N ARG A 101 -8.28 -13.38 9.79
CA ARG A 101 -8.37 -14.39 10.84
C ARG A 101 -7.14 -14.36 11.74
N ASP A 102 -5.96 -14.27 11.16
CA ASP A 102 -4.70 -14.44 11.87
C ASP A 102 -4.22 -13.16 12.56
N ASN A 103 -4.61 -11.98 12.07
CA ASN A 103 -4.15 -10.70 12.60
C ASN A 103 -5.24 -9.87 13.31
N THR A 104 -6.52 -10.21 13.10
CA THR A 104 -7.63 -9.53 13.74
C THR A 104 -8.71 -10.54 14.17
N PRO A 105 -8.37 -11.53 15.04
CA PRO A 105 -9.28 -12.63 15.40
C PRO A 105 -10.59 -12.16 16.03
N ASN A 106 -10.57 -11.02 16.73
CA ASN A 106 -11.73 -10.40 17.38
C ASN A 106 -12.34 -9.29 16.50
N ALA A 107 -12.22 -9.39 15.18
CA ALA A 107 -12.82 -8.41 14.26
C ALA A 107 -14.32 -8.24 14.51
N SER A 108 -14.78 -7.00 14.55
CA SER A 108 -16.20 -6.67 14.65
C SER A 108 -17.01 -7.19 13.46
N ALA A 109 -18.33 -7.25 13.60
CA ALA A 109 -19.21 -7.62 12.49
C ALA A 109 -19.05 -6.68 11.28
N GLU A 110 -18.83 -5.39 11.52
CA GLU A 110 -18.56 -4.40 10.47
C GLU A 110 -17.26 -4.68 9.72
N VAL A 111 -16.16 -4.92 10.43
CA VAL A 111 -14.87 -5.27 9.80
C VAL A 111 -14.99 -6.55 8.97
N LYS A 112 -15.67 -7.58 9.50
CA LYS A 112 -15.92 -8.83 8.76
C LYS A 112 -16.75 -8.58 7.48
N ALA A 113 -17.80 -7.77 7.58
CA ALA A 113 -18.62 -7.40 6.41
C ALA A 113 -17.79 -6.64 5.36
N ASN A 114 -16.90 -5.73 5.78
CA ASN A 114 -16.02 -5.00 4.88
C ASN A 114 -14.98 -5.93 4.23
N PHE A 115 -14.45 -6.93 4.92
CA PHE A 115 -13.57 -7.93 4.32
C PHE A 115 -14.33 -8.83 3.33
N ASN A 116 -15.57 -9.23 3.60
CA ASN A 116 -16.40 -9.95 2.64
C ASN A 116 -16.61 -9.11 1.36
N LYS A 117 -16.84 -7.80 1.52
CA LYS A 117 -16.96 -6.86 0.42
C LYS A 117 -15.64 -6.75 -0.36
N LEU A 118 -14.50 -6.64 0.35
CA LEU A 118 -13.17 -6.66 -0.26
C LEU A 118 -12.97 -7.91 -1.11
N VAL A 119 -13.24 -9.10 -0.56
CA VAL A 119 -13.13 -10.38 -1.26
C VAL A 119 -14.03 -10.42 -2.50
N SER A 120 -15.24 -9.87 -2.42
CA SER A 120 -16.15 -9.82 -3.59
C SER A 120 -15.60 -9.00 -4.76
N TRP A 121 -14.76 -8.00 -4.50
CA TRP A 121 -14.10 -7.17 -5.50
C TRP A 121 -12.87 -7.80 -6.14
N MET A 122 -12.37 -8.90 -5.56
CA MET A 122 -11.18 -9.55 -6.10
C MET A 122 -11.50 -10.25 -7.43
N GLU A 123 -10.55 -10.15 -8.32
CA GLU A 123 -10.50 -10.78 -9.63
C GLU A 123 -9.11 -11.37 -9.85
N PRO A 124 -8.86 -12.19 -10.88
CA PRO A 124 -7.50 -12.60 -11.21
C PRO A 124 -6.60 -11.38 -11.44
N ILE A 125 -5.38 -11.44 -10.90
CA ILE A 125 -4.40 -10.35 -11.04
C ILE A 125 -3.22 -10.91 -11.83
N ASP A 126 -3.03 -10.40 -13.04
CA ASP A 126 -1.94 -10.82 -13.91
C ASP A 126 -0.61 -10.18 -13.52
N LYS A 127 0.48 -10.77 -14.01
CA LYS A 127 1.81 -10.17 -13.92
C LYS A 127 1.80 -8.75 -14.52
N GLY A 128 2.41 -7.81 -13.82
CA GLY A 128 2.48 -6.40 -14.19
C GLY A 128 1.28 -5.56 -13.72
N LYS A 129 0.23 -6.20 -13.19
CA LYS A 129 -0.92 -5.49 -12.60
C LYS A 129 -0.71 -5.17 -11.13
N GLN A 130 -1.60 -4.34 -10.59
CA GLN A 130 -1.48 -3.83 -9.22
C GLN A 130 -2.76 -4.01 -8.44
N LEU A 131 -2.59 -4.17 -7.13
CA LEU A 131 -3.62 -4.03 -6.12
C LEU A 131 -3.18 -2.93 -5.17
N VAL A 132 -4.03 -1.91 -4.98
CA VAL A 132 -3.68 -0.71 -4.22
C VAL A 132 -4.73 -0.44 -3.15
N PHE A 133 -4.26 -0.13 -1.94
CA PHE A 133 -5.08 0.25 -0.79
C PHE A 133 -4.64 1.62 -0.32
N THR A 134 -5.55 2.57 -0.32
CA THR A 134 -5.29 3.94 0.15
C THR A 134 -6.25 4.28 1.27
N TYR A 135 -5.76 4.33 2.49
CA TYR A 135 -6.53 4.81 3.63
C TYR A 135 -6.47 6.33 3.72
N VAL A 136 -7.63 6.94 3.88
CA VAL A 136 -7.81 8.38 4.15
C VAL A 136 -8.69 8.51 5.40
N PRO A 137 -8.20 9.14 6.48
CA PRO A 137 -8.98 9.40 7.69
C PRO A 137 -10.33 10.06 7.37
N GLY A 138 -11.38 9.61 8.05
CA GLY A 138 -12.74 10.11 7.83
C GLY A 138 -13.44 9.61 6.55
N THR A 139 -12.67 9.06 5.58
CA THR A 139 -13.22 8.51 4.33
C THR A 139 -13.25 6.98 4.34
N GLY A 140 -12.16 6.34 4.75
CA GLY A 140 -11.99 4.90 4.73
C GLY A 140 -10.86 4.44 3.78
N THR A 141 -10.86 3.17 3.40
CA THR A 141 -9.85 2.58 2.52
C THR A 141 -10.38 2.45 1.09
N ILE A 142 -9.81 3.23 0.18
CA ILE A 142 -10.05 3.12 -1.27
C ILE A 142 -9.29 1.91 -1.79
N VAL A 143 -9.97 1.03 -2.52
CA VAL A 143 -9.41 -0.19 -3.10
C VAL A 143 -9.38 -0.09 -4.61
N GLU A 144 -8.21 -0.30 -5.20
CA GLU A 144 -8.01 -0.35 -6.65
C GLU A 144 -7.49 -1.73 -7.05
N VAL A 145 -8.12 -2.36 -8.02
CA VAL A 145 -7.73 -3.67 -8.57
C VAL A 145 -7.45 -3.49 -10.06
N ASN A 146 -6.27 -3.87 -10.50
CA ASN A 146 -5.84 -3.76 -11.91
C ASN A 146 -5.96 -2.33 -12.48
N GLY A 147 -5.79 -1.29 -11.65
CA GLY A 147 -5.93 0.12 -12.03
C GLY A 147 -7.37 0.64 -12.04
N VAL A 148 -8.35 -0.17 -11.60
CA VAL A 148 -9.77 0.22 -11.52
C VAL A 148 -10.17 0.36 -10.05
N ALA A 149 -10.68 1.53 -9.67
CA ALA A 149 -11.25 1.75 -8.34
C ALA A 149 -12.52 0.91 -8.17
N LYS A 150 -12.52 0.01 -7.18
CA LYS A 150 -13.68 -0.86 -6.86
C LYS A 150 -14.63 -0.19 -5.87
N GLY A 151 -14.11 0.68 -5.01
CA GLY A 151 -14.89 1.41 -4.02
C GLY A 151 -14.11 1.73 -2.77
N THR A 152 -14.83 2.15 -1.74
CA THR A 152 -14.26 2.52 -0.43
C THR A 152 -14.85 1.62 0.66
N LEU A 153 -13.97 1.07 1.50
CA LEU A 153 -14.31 0.34 2.70
C LEU A 153 -14.29 1.32 3.89
N PRO A 154 -15.41 1.54 4.57
CA PRO A 154 -15.47 2.52 5.64
C PRO A 154 -14.76 2.07 6.91
N GLY A 155 -14.47 3.03 7.76
CA GLY A 155 -14.01 2.82 9.13
C GLY A 155 -12.52 2.60 9.29
N LYS A 156 -11.97 3.25 10.33
CA LYS A 156 -10.55 3.10 10.72
C LYS A 156 -10.22 1.66 11.10
N ALA A 157 -11.10 0.98 11.85
CA ALA A 157 -10.89 -0.41 12.26
C ALA A 157 -10.71 -1.35 11.06
N THR A 158 -11.43 -1.12 9.96
CA THR A 158 -11.24 -1.85 8.69
C THR A 158 -9.87 -1.57 8.09
N ALA A 159 -9.46 -0.30 8.06
CA ALA A 159 -8.16 0.09 7.53
C ALA A 159 -7.00 -0.50 8.35
N ASP A 160 -7.15 -0.56 9.68
CA ASP A 160 -6.18 -1.17 10.59
C ASP A 160 -6.08 -2.69 10.36
N ALA A 161 -7.21 -3.37 10.22
CA ALA A 161 -7.25 -4.79 9.91
C ALA A 161 -6.62 -5.11 8.54
N ILE A 162 -6.83 -4.26 7.52
CA ILE A 162 -6.22 -4.41 6.21
C ILE A 162 -4.69 -4.31 6.31
N VAL A 163 -4.14 -3.26 6.92
CA VAL A 163 -2.67 -3.10 7.02
C VAL A 163 -2.05 -4.18 7.91
N ALA A 164 -2.78 -4.66 8.93
CA ALA A 164 -2.32 -5.74 9.81
C ALA A 164 -2.06 -7.06 9.06
N THR A 165 -2.67 -7.28 7.89
CA THR A 165 -2.38 -8.48 7.09
C THR A 165 -0.92 -8.55 6.63
N TRP A 166 -0.22 -7.40 6.51
CA TRP A 166 1.21 -7.34 6.14
C TRP A 166 2.15 -7.13 7.33
N ILE A 167 1.72 -6.37 8.36
CA ILE A 167 2.61 -5.96 9.46
C ILE A 167 2.12 -6.37 10.84
N GLY A 168 1.02 -7.10 10.94
CA GLY A 168 0.46 -7.61 12.18
C GLY A 168 1.30 -8.72 12.82
N PRO A 169 0.79 -9.39 13.86
CA PRO A 169 1.50 -10.45 14.58
C PRO A 169 1.86 -11.66 13.72
N LYS A 170 1.01 -11.98 12.73
CA LYS A 170 1.21 -13.11 11.80
C LYS A 170 1.11 -12.59 10.36
N PRO A 171 2.14 -11.89 9.87
CA PRO A 171 2.09 -11.27 8.55
C PRO A 171 1.98 -12.33 7.45
N GLY A 172 0.96 -12.26 6.61
CA GLY A 172 0.74 -13.20 5.52
C GLY A 172 1.93 -13.36 4.56
N PRO A 173 2.69 -12.30 4.25
CA PRO A 173 3.93 -12.40 3.48
C PRO A 173 5.14 -12.96 4.24
N GLY A 174 5.10 -13.02 5.57
CA GLY A 174 6.18 -13.44 6.44
C GLY A 174 6.94 -12.28 7.10
N ASP A 175 7.76 -12.65 8.11
CA ASP A 175 8.45 -11.66 8.96
C ASP A 175 9.51 -10.85 8.24
N ASP A 176 10.22 -11.41 7.29
CA ASP A 176 11.23 -10.66 6.51
C ASP A 176 10.55 -9.57 5.66
N PHE A 177 9.41 -9.89 5.04
CA PHE A 177 8.61 -8.89 4.33
C PHE A 177 8.19 -7.76 5.28
N LYS A 178 7.67 -8.10 6.47
CA LYS A 178 7.27 -7.15 7.49
C LYS A 178 8.42 -6.23 7.92
N LYS A 179 9.61 -6.79 8.19
CA LYS A 179 10.80 -6.00 8.54
C LYS A 179 11.17 -5.02 7.45
N GLU A 180 11.30 -5.49 6.21
CA GLU A 180 11.71 -4.65 5.08
C GLU A 180 10.70 -3.54 4.76
N ILE A 181 9.38 -3.83 4.86
CA ILE A 181 8.34 -2.83 4.56
C ILE A 181 8.22 -1.78 5.69
N LEU A 182 8.66 -2.13 6.91
CA LEU A 182 8.81 -1.23 8.05
C LEU A 182 10.17 -0.51 8.07
N GLY A 183 11.00 -0.68 7.04
CA GLY A 183 12.28 0.01 6.93
C GLY A 183 13.36 -0.51 7.90
N ARG A 184 13.28 -1.78 8.28
CA ARG A 184 14.23 -2.47 9.16
C ARG A 184 15.12 -3.42 8.40
#